data_188b99ba6bab272fe0509a8935b80bf7
#
_entry.id   188b99ba6bab272fe0509a8935b80bf7
#
_cell.length_a   1.000
_cell.length_b   1.000
_cell.length_c   1.000
_cell.angle_alpha   90.00
_cell.angle_beta   90.00
_cell.angle_gamma   90.00
#
_symmetry.space_group_name_H-M   'P 1'
#
loop_
_entity.id
_entity.type
_entity.pdbx_description
1 polymer ?
#
loop_
_entity_poly.entity_id
_entity_poly.type
_entity_poly.pdbx_seq_one_letter_code
_entity_poly.pdbx_strand_id
1 'polypeptide(L)'
;MRFGLYLPPQASLGKVLALLFLAGFSCNEETFAIKAGAQRYAAEHGIAIVTPDTSPRGDGVTDEPEAWDVGIGAGFYVDATQEPWSRHYRTYSYVLHELPEVIATNLPVNTNRMGISGHSMGGHGALVLGLRNRHAFKSISALAPIAAPSQCLWGKKAFGLYLGSGRETCAQYDASELLFTLNRRLDFPLLIDQDLSDPFLQELRPETLAMACANLGQPLELRRRAGYDHGYNFVSTFVSEHIAFHGRRLR
;
A
#
# COMPACT_ATOMS: atom_id res chain seq x y z
N MET A 1 1.96 -5.10 16.08
CA MET A 1 0.96 -4.25 15.39
C MET A 1 -0.36 -5.02 15.31
N ARG A 2 -1.49 -4.32 15.15
CA ARG A 2 -2.81 -4.93 14.91
C ARG A 2 -3.05 -5.10 13.41
N PHE A 3 -4.00 -5.94 13.04
CA PHE A 3 -4.54 -6.00 11.68
C PHE A 3 -6.02 -6.37 11.71
N GLY A 4 -6.77 -5.87 10.74
CA GLY A 4 -8.14 -6.25 10.46
C GLY A 4 -8.17 -7.40 9.44
N LEU A 5 -9.18 -8.27 9.55
CA LEU A 5 -9.39 -9.37 8.63
C LEU A 5 -10.87 -9.48 8.26
N TYR A 6 -11.14 -9.55 6.97
CA TYR A 6 -12.39 -10.03 6.43
C TYR A 6 -12.19 -11.38 5.75
N LEU A 7 -12.97 -12.38 6.13
CA LEU A 7 -13.01 -13.68 5.45
C LEU A 7 -14.30 -13.79 4.63
N PRO A 8 -14.20 -14.11 3.32
CA PRO A 8 -15.38 -14.34 2.51
C PRO A 8 -16.04 -15.66 2.86
N PRO A 9 -17.33 -15.89 2.53
CA PRO A 9 -18.04 -17.14 2.83
C PRO A 9 -17.32 -18.40 2.36
N GLN A 10 -16.59 -18.32 1.25
CA GLN A 10 -15.81 -19.42 0.68
C GLN A 10 -14.69 -19.94 1.61
N ALA A 11 -14.27 -19.15 2.59
CA ALA A 11 -13.28 -19.57 3.58
C ALA A 11 -13.75 -20.75 4.46
N SER A 12 -15.05 -21.01 4.53
CA SER A 12 -15.60 -22.21 5.18
C SER A 12 -15.33 -23.50 4.40
N LEU A 13 -14.99 -23.41 3.11
CA LEU A 13 -14.75 -24.54 2.22
C LEU A 13 -13.25 -24.82 2.02
N GLY A 14 -12.36 -23.95 2.48
CA GLY A 14 -10.91 -24.10 2.32
C GLY A 14 -10.17 -22.78 2.28
N LYS A 15 -8.88 -22.84 1.92
CA LYS A 15 -8.05 -21.63 1.82
C LYS A 15 -8.49 -20.73 0.67
N VAL A 16 -8.68 -19.46 0.97
CA VAL A 16 -9.08 -18.41 0.01
C VAL A 16 -7.89 -17.53 -0.39
N LEU A 17 -8.05 -16.82 -1.50
CA LEU A 17 -7.11 -15.79 -1.97
C LEU A 17 -7.08 -14.60 -1.01
N ALA A 18 -6.02 -13.79 -1.02
CA ALA A 18 -5.93 -12.62 -0.16
C ALA A 18 -5.53 -11.35 -0.89
N LEU A 19 -6.11 -10.25 -0.46
CA LEU A 19 -5.71 -8.89 -0.78
C LEU A 19 -5.25 -8.19 0.49
N LEU A 20 -3.97 -7.79 0.54
CA LEU A 20 -3.48 -6.84 1.52
C LEU A 20 -3.88 -5.44 1.08
N PHE A 21 -4.54 -4.68 1.95
CA PHE A 21 -4.86 -3.29 1.70
C PHE A 21 -4.19 -2.40 2.73
N LEU A 22 -3.34 -1.50 2.26
CA LEU A 22 -2.57 -0.56 3.06
C LEU A 22 -3.28 0.79 3.11
N ALA A 23 -3.56 1.28 4.31
CA ALA A 23 -4.26 2.54 4.50
C ALA A 23 -3.31 3.75 4.46
N GLY A 24 -3.89 4.95 4.27
CA GLY A 24 -3.17 6.22 4.23
C GLY A 24 -2.86 6.80 5.61
N PHE A 25 -2.43 8.07 5.61
CA PHE A 25 -2.14 8.82 6.84
C PHE A 25 -3.33 8.84 7.82
N SER A 26 -3.01 8.87 9.10
CA SER A 26 -3.96 8.97 10.22
C SER A 26 -4.97 7.82 10.30
N CYS A 27 -4.83 6.81 9.46
CA CYS A 27 -5.66 5.61 9.46
C CYS A 27 -5.11 4.54 10.41
N ASN A 28 -5.92 3.51 10.62
CA ASN A 28 -5.57 2.28 11.32
C ASN A 28 -6.10 1.07 10.55
N GLU A 29 -6.00 -0.11 11.15
CA GLU A 29 -6.46 -1.38 10.59
C GLU A 29 -7.97 -1.45 10.29
N GLU A 30 -8.79 -0.63 10.96
CA GLU A 30 -10.24 -0.64 10.82
C GLU A 30 -10.75 0.30 9.71
N THR A 31 -9.97 1.32 9.37
CA THR A 31 -10.41 2.43 8.52
C THR A 31 -10.95 1.97 7.16
N PHE A 32 -10.23 1.09 6.48
CA PHE A 32 -10.68 0.56 5.18
C PHE A 32 -11.92 -0.32 5.32
N ALA A 33 -11.98 -1.17 6.33
CA ALA A 33 -13.11 -2.05 6.57
C ALA A 33 -14.42 -1.28 6.83
N ILE A 34 -14.32 -0.14 7.55
CA ILE A 34 -15.48 0.70 7.90
C ILE A 34 -15.90 1.58 6.72
N LYS A 35 -14.94 2.16 5.97
CA LYS A 35 -15.23 3.26 5.04
C LYS A 35 -15.31 2.84 3.57
N ALA A 36 -14.70 1.74 3.15
CA ALA A 36 -14.58 1.41 1.74
C ALA A 36 -15.73 0.55 1.18
N GLY A 37 -16.49 -0.15 2.02
CA GLY A 37 -17.56 -1.06 1.57
C GLY A 37 -17.05 -2.23 0.72
N ALA A 38 -15.80 -2.62 0.90
CA ALA A 38 -15.08 -3.57 0.05
C ALA A 38 -15.54 -5.04 0.23
N GLN A 39 -16.10 -5.37 1.40
CA GLN A 39 -16.41 -6.75 1.81
C GLN A 39 -17.36 -7.46 0.84
N ARG A 40 -18.39 -6.76 0.35
CA ARG A 40 -19.36 -7.33 -0.60
C ARG A 40 -18.69 -7.78 -1.90
N TYR A 41 -17.80 -6.97 -2.43
CA TYR A 41 -17.07 -7.30 -3.67
C TYR A 41 -16.03 -8.39 -3.43
N ALA A 42 -15.39 -8.39 -2.27
CA ALA A 42 -14.46 -9.44 -1.86
C ALA A 42 -15.18 -10.80 -1.71
N ALA A 43 -16.42 -10.82 -1.20
CA ALA A 43 -17.27 -12.01 -1.14
C ALA A 43 -17.56 -12.58 -2.54
N GLU A 44 -17.89 -11.73 -3.51
CA GLU A 44 -18.16 -12.13 -4.89
C GLU A 44 -16.97 -12.82 -5.55
N HIS A 45 -15.75 -12.40 -5.19
CA HIS A 45 -14.51 -12.93 -5.76
C HIS A 45 -13.83 -14.02 -4.91
N GLY A 46 -14.34 -14.31 -3.71
CA GLY A 46 -13.73 -15.27 -2.78
C GLY A 46 -12.36 -14.80 -2.24
N ILE A 47 -12.23 -13.51 -1.97
CA ILE A 47 -10.98 -12.88 -1.53
C ILE A 47 -11.09 -12.46 -0.06
N ALA A 48 -10.14 -12.88 0.77
CA ALA A 48 -9.94 -12.31 2.10
C ALA A 48 -9.29 -10.93 1.97
N ILE A 49 -9.72 -9.97 2.80
CA ILE A 49 -9.09 -8.66 2.90
C ILE A 49 -8.33 -8.58 4.22
N VAL A 50 -7.06 -8.23 4.14
CA VAL A 50 -6.19 -8.03 5.29
C VAL A 50 -5.74 -6.58 5.33
N THR A 51 -6.00 -5.90 6.45
CA THR A 51 -5.69 -4.48 6.65
C THR A 51 -4.77 -4.31 7.85
N PRO A 52 -3.44 -4.20 7.67
CA PRO A 52 -2.54 -3.89 8.79
C PRO A 52 -2.74 -2.45 9.27
N ASP A 53 -2.41 -2.19 10.52
CA ASP A 53 -2.26 -0.84 11.04
C ASP A 53 -1.16 -0.10 10.26
N THR A 54 -1.25 1.22 10.21
CA THR A 54 -0.36 2.10 9.44
C THR A 54 0.93 2.45 10.16
N SER A 55 1.03 2.12 11.44
CA SER A 55 2.23 2.29 12.28
C SER A 55 2.20 1.37 13.50
N PRO A 56 3.32 1.18 14.19
CA PRO A 56 3.28 0.66 15.56
C PRO A 56 2.51 1.62 16.47
N ARG A 57 1.89 1.07 17.53
CA ARG A 57 1.17 1.82 18.57
C ARG A 57 1.41 1.17 19.93
N GLY A 58 1.29 1.93 21.00
CA GLY A 58 1.40 1.47 22.37
C GLY A 58 2.44 2.22 23.17
N ASP A 59 2.57 1.82 24.43
CA ASP A 59 3.49 2.47 25.37
C ASP A 59 4.95 2.32 24.91
N GLY A 60 5.69 3.42 24.96
CA GLY A 60 7.09 3.47 24.55
C GLY A 60 7.35 3.52 23.04
N VAL A 61 6.30 3.52 22.20
CA VAL A 61 6.45 3.77 20.78
C VAL A 61 6.70 5.27 20.55
N THR A 62 7.76 5.57 19.80
CA THR A 62 8.08 6.95 19.42
C THR A 62 6.95 7.56 18.60
N ASP A 63 6.62 8.81 18.90
CA ASP A 63 5.59 9.58 18.20
C ASP A 63 6.04 11.03 18.02
N GLU A 64 5.36 11.74 17.13
CA GLU A 64 5.47 13.17 16.89
C GLU A 64 4.06 13.77 16.96
N PRO A 65 3.51 14.01 18.16
CA PRO A 65 2.09 14.33 18.34
C PRO A 65 1.61 15.59 17.61
N GLU A 66 2.52 16.51 17.33
CA GLU A 66 2.23 17.76 16.62
C GLU A 66 2.20 17.58 15.08
N ALA A 67 2.58 16.39 14.58
CA ALA A 67 2.69 16.11 13.16
C ALA A 67 1.80 14.94 12.76
N TRP A 68 0.79 15.19 11.96
CA TRP A 68 -0.13 14.15 11.44
C TRP A 68 0.49 13.26 10.34
N ASP A 69 1.62 13.67 9.77
CA ASP A 69 2.29 13.06 8.62
C ASP A 69 3.57 12.25 8.99
N VAL A 70 3.87 12.12 10.28
CA VAL A 70 4.92 11.25 10.83
C VAL A 70 4.46 10.68 12.18
N GLY A 71 5.10 9.62 12.65
CA GLY A 71 4.75 8.98 13.92
C GLY A 71 3.55 8.04 13.81
N ILE A 72 2.72 8.04 14.85
CA ILE A 72 1.54 7.18 14.93
C ILE A 72 0.54 7.50 13.80
N GLY A 73 0.21 6.47 13.03
CA GLY A 73 -0.66 6.62 11.85
C GLY A 73 0.08 6.98 10.56
N ALA A 74 1.41 7.09 10.58
CA ALA A 74 2.21 7.58 9.45
C ALA A 74 3.56 6.85 9.28
N GLY A 75 3.59 5.52 9.41
CA GLY A 75 4.81 4.70 9.35
C GLY A 75 5.41 4.54 7.95
N PHE A 76 4.83 5.11 6.91
CA PHE A 76 5.31 5.10 5.51
C PHE A 76 5.66 3.72 4.93
N TYR A 77 5.31 2.64 5.61
CA TYR A 77 5.64 1.27 5.19
C TYR A 77 7.12 1.06 4.88
N VAL A 78 7.97 1.66 5.69
CA VAL A 78 9.43 1.53 5.65
C VAL A 78 9.95 0.75 6.86
N ASP A 79 11.20 0.30 6.80
CA ASP A 79 11.95 -0.12 7.99
C ASP A 79 12.89 1.02 8.37
N ALA A 80 12.55 1.73 9.44
CA ALA A 80 13.33 2.85 9.91
C ALA A 80 14.73 2.41 10.35
N THR A 81 15.72 3.23 10.00
CA THR A 81 17.13 3.02 10.35
C THR A 81 17.67 4.05 11.35
N GLN A 82 16.90 5.13 11.55
CA GLN A 82 17.30 6.23 12.42
C GLN A 82 16.67 6.11 13.81
N GLU A 83 17.46 6.34 14.86
CA GLU A 83 16.92 6.45 16.21
C GLU A 83 16.13 7.76 16.39
N PRO A 84 15.05 7.74 17.17
CA PRO A 84 14.52 6.62 17.96
C PRO A 84 13.54 5.71 17.18
N TRP A 85 13.28 5.98 15.91
CA TRP A 85 12.27 5.31 15.07
C TRP A 85 12.61 3.86 14.78
N SER A 86 13.89 3.54 14.61
CA SER A 86 14.38 2.20 14.25
C SER A 86 13.96 1.09 15.21
N ARG A 87 13.60 1.44 16.45
CA ARG A 87 13.17 0.47 17.48
C ARG A 87 11.83 -0.20 17.13
N HIS A 88 10.90 0.55 16.55
CA HIS A 88 9.53 0.09 16.38
C HIS A 88 8.99 0.24 14.96
N TYR A 89 9.47 1.20 14.16
CA TYR A 89 8.96 1.49 12.83
C TYR A 89 9.58 0.56 11.78
N ARG A 90 9.16 -0.71 11.80
CA ARG A 90 9.58 -1.75 10.86
C ARG A 90 8.37 -2.27 10.08
N THR A 91 7.61 -1.34 9.54
CA THR A 91 6.32 -1.65 8.92
C THR A 91 6.46 -2.35 7.57
N TYR A 92 7.57 -2.15 6.86
CA TYR A 92 7.88 -2.89 5.64
C TYR A 92 8.08 -4.40 5.94
N SER A 93 8.97 -4.74 6.86
CA SER A 93 9.24 -6.12 7.26
C SER A 93 8.02 -6.79 7.87
N TYR A 94 7.26 -6.06 8.69
CA TYR A 94 6.02 -6.57 9.26
C TYR A 94 5.01 -6.98 8.18
N VAL A 95 4.74 -6.12 7.20
CA VAL A 95 3.77 -6.40 6.12
C VAL A 95 4.26 -7.51 5.19
N LEU A 96 5.57 -7.57 4.93
CA LEU A 96 6.13 -8.52 3.99
C LEU A 96 6.33 -9.92 4.57
N HIS A 97 6.72 -10.02 5.82
CA HIS A 97 7.16 -11.29 6.43
C HIS A 97 6.25 -11.75 7.57
N GLU A 98 6.14 -10.95 8.64
CA GLU A 98 5.46 -11.39 9.87
C GLU A 98 3.95 -11.60 9.66
N LEU A 99 3.28 -10.64 9.03
CA LEU A 99 1.84 -10.69 8.83
C LEU A 99 1.42 -11.87 7.92
N PRO A 100 2.06 -12.14 6.76
CA PRO A 100 1.75 -13.32 5.96
C PRO A 100 2.00 -14.64 6.69
N GLU A 101 3.03 -14.74 7.53
CA GLU A 101 3.32 -15.93 8.33
C GLU A 101 2.22 -16.20 9.37
N VAL A 102 1.81 -15.17 10.11
CA VAL A 102 0.71 -15.25 11.08
C VAL A 102 -0.58 -15.68 10.38
N ILE A 103 -0.88 -15.12 9.21
CA ILE A 103 -2.07 -15.44 8.43
C ILE A 103 -2.02 -16.89 7.93
N ALA A 104 -0.90 -17.31 7.35
CA ALA A 104 -0.75 -18.65 6.77
C ALA A 104 -0.91 -19.76 7.82
N THR A 105 -0.46 -19.48 9.06
CA THR A 105 -0.46 -20.44 10.16
C THR A 105 -1.84 -20.57 10.82
N ASN A 106 -2.56 -19.46 10.93
CA ASN A 106 -3.75 -19.41 11.80
C ASN A 106 -5.08 -19.28 11.05
N LEU A 107 -5.06 -18.97 9.75
CA LEU A 107 -6.25 -18.58 9.01
C LEU A 107 -6.40 -19.37 7.70
N PRO A 108 -7.63 -19.58 7.21
CA PRO A 108 -7.87 -20.27 5.94
C PRO A 108 -7.56 -19.38 4.73
N VAL A 109 -6.32 -18.90 4.64
CA VAL A 109 -5.86 -17.98 3.59
C VAL A 109 -4.63 -18.57 2.89
N ASN A 110 -4.59 -18.45 1.57
CA ASN A 110 -3.46 -18.85 0.75
C ASN A 110 -2.50 -17.67 0.55
N THR A 111 -1.49 -17.56 1.38
CA THR A 111 -0.50 -16.46 1.32
C THR A 111 0.48 -16.57 0.16
N ASN A 112 0.52 -17.69 -0.59
CA ASN A 112 1.31 -17.81 -1.82
C ASN A 112 0.65 -17.10 -3.03
N ARG A 113 -0.59 -16.66 -2.88
CA ARG A 113 -1.37 -16.00 -3.94
C ARG A 113 -2.04 -14.74 -3.37
N MET A 114 -1.22 -13.75 -3.05
CA MET A 114 -1.68 -12.46 -2.54
C MET A 114 -1.60 -11.36 -3.60
N GLY A 115 -2.58 -10.46 -3.55
CA GLY A 115 -2.49 -9.14 -4.15
C GLY A 115 -2.16 -8.11 -3.09
N ILE A 116 -1.69 -6.94 -3.53
CA ILE A 116 -1.47 -5.79 -2.65
C ILE A 116 -2.08 -4.54 -3.26
N SER A 117 -2.78 -3.77 -2.44
CA SER A 117 -3.38 -2.49 -2.80
C SER A 117 -3.22 -1.50 -1.65
N GLY A 118 -3.46 -0.23 -1.92
CA GLY A 118 -3.47 0.77 -0.86
C GLY A 118 -3.92 2.13 -1.34
N HIS A 119 -4.15 3.03 -0.39
CA HIS A 119 -4.56 4.40 -0.63
C HIS A 119 -3.52 5.37 -0.10
N SER A 120 -3.18 6.42 -0.86
CA SER A 120 -2.30 7.51 -0.43
C SER A 120 -0.91 7.00 0.00
N MET A 121 -0.48 7.24 1.24
CA MET A 121 0.71 6.63 1.86
C MET A 121 0.68 5.09 1.76
N GLY A 122 -0.50 4.47 1.91
CA GLY A 122 -0.65 3.03 1.72
C GLY A 122 -0.51 2.59 0.26
N GLY A 123 -0.91 3.45 -0.68
CA GLY A 123 -0.66 3.25 -2.12
C GLY A 123 0.83 3.26 -2.44
N HIS A 124 1.58 4.17 -1.82
CA HIS A 124 3.05 4.16 -1.83
C HIS A 124 3.59 2.81 -1.32
N GLY A 125 3.15 2.39 -0.12
CA GLY A 125 3.57 1.12 0.46
C GLY A 125 3.28 -0.07 -0.45
N ALA A 126 2.08 -0.12 -1.06
CA ALA A 126 1.68 -1.19 -1.98
C ALA A 126 2.58 -1.26 -3.23
N LEU A 127 2.90 -0.12 -3.81
CA LEU A 127 3.80 -0.03 -4.95
C LEU A 127 5.23 -0.48 -4.59
N VAL A 128 5.79 0.04 -3.51
CA VAL A 128 7.16 -0.30 -3.08
C VAL A 128 7.29 -1.77 -2.71
N LEU A 129 6.38 -2.29 -1.87
CA LEU A 129 6.37 -3.71 -1.48
C LEU A 129 6.22 -4.62 -2.70
N GLY A 130 5.30 -4.28 -3.60
CA GLY A 130 5.03 -5.06 -4.80
C GLY A 130 6.19 -5.06 -5.80
N LEU A 131 6.79 -3.91 -6.07
CA LEU A 131 7.92 -3.77 -7.01
C LEU A 131 9.20 -4.44 -6.50
N ARG A 132 9.48 -4.34 -5.22
CA ARG A 132 10.67 -4.98 -4.61
C ARG A 132 10.53 -6.49 -4.44
N ASN A 133 9.29 -6.99 -4.29
CA ASN A 133 9.02 -8.40 -3.94
C ASN A 133 8.08 -9.07 -4.95
N ARG A 134 8.53 -9.14 -6.21
CA ARG A 134 7.77 -9.62 -7.37
C ARG A 134 7.17 -11.03 -7.21
N HIS A 135 7.76 -11.85 -6.35
CA HIS A 135 7.31 -13.22 -6.12
C HIS A 135 6.22 -13.29 -5.05
N ALA A 136 6.19 -12.33 -4.13
CA ALA A 136 5.22 -12.29 -3.04
C ALA A 136 3.82 -11.89 -3.51
N PHE A 137 3.74 -10.96 -4.46
CA PHE A 137 2.47 -10.40 -4.91
C PHE A 137 2.21 -10.67 -6.39
N LYS A 138 1.00 -11.15 -6.72
CA LYS A 138 0.55 -11.51 -8.07
C LYS A 138 -0.20 -10.37 -8.77
N SER A 139 -0.53 -9.31 -8.04
CA SER A 139 -1.19 -8.12 -8.55
C SER A 139 -0.95 -6.93 -7.62
N ILE A 140 -0.81 -5.74 -8.22
CA ILE A 140 -0.52 -4.49 -7.50
C ILE A 140 -1.48 -3.43 -8.02
N SER A 141 -2.17 -2.76 -7.10
CA SER A 141 -2.96 -1.59 -7.44
C SER A 141 -2.82 -0.49 -6.38
N ALA A 142 -3.17 0.74 -6.72
CA ALA A 142 -3.20 1.82 -5.76
C ALA A 142 -4.24 2.89 -6.12
N LEU A 143 -4.81 3.50 -5.09
CA LEU A 143 -5.70 4.65 -5.18
C LEU A 143 -4.96 5.89 -4.67
N ALA A 144 -4.82 6.90 -5.51
CA ALA A 144 -4.15 8.16 -5.21
C ALA A 144 -2.80 7.99 -4.45
N PRO A 145 -1.85 7.16 -4.95
CA PRO A 145 -0.62 6.86 -4.22
C PRO A 145 0.33 8.05 -4.16
N ILE A 146 1.14 8.15 -3.09
CA ILE A 146 2.37 8.96 -3.10
C ILE A 146 3.39 8.21 -3.95
N ALA A 147 3.50 8.58 -5.22
CA ALA A 147 4.20 7.79 -6.24
C ALA A 147 5.71 8.06 -6.33
N ALA A 148 6.14 9.24 -5.88
CA ALA A 148 7.55 9.65 -5.88
C ALA A 148 7.90 10.40 -4.58
N PRO A 149 7.93 9.72 -3.43
CA PRO A 149 8.13 10.34 -2.11
C PRO A 149 9.44 11.11 -2.00
N SER A 150 10.49 10.70 -2.68
CA SER A 150 11.77 11.43 -2.70
C SER A 150 11.67 12.83 -3.33
N GLN A 151 10.59 13.11 -4.06
CA GLN A 151 10.37 14.37 -4.77
C GLN A 151 9.26 15.23 -4.17
N CYS A 152 8.57 14.80 -3.11
CA CYS A 152 7.50 15.53 -2.45
C CYS A 152 7.86 15.88 -0.99
N LEU A 153 7.12 16.82 -0.39
CA LEU A 153 7.44 17.31 0.96
C LEU A 153 7.20 16.24 2.02
N TRP A 154 6.08 15.52 1.93
CA TRP A 154 5.74 14.46 2.89
C TRP A 154 6.79 13.35 2.90
N GLY A 155 7.17 12.88 1.72
CA GLY A 155 8.17 11.82 1.61
C GLY A 155 9.56 12.25 2.06
N LYS A 156 10.00 13.47 1.70
CA LYS A 156 11.28 14.00 2.17
C LYS A 156 11.34 14.11 3.68
N LYS A 157 10.26 14.59 4.33
CA LYS A 157 10.17 14.69 5.78
C LYS A 157 10.23 13.31 6.43
N ALA A 158 9.38 12.38 5.99
CA ALA A 158 9.31 11.03 6.56
C ALA A 158 10.62 10.26 6.34
N PHE A 159 11.18 10.29 5.13
CA PHE A 159 12.44 9.61 4.83
C PHE A 159 13.61 10.21 5.61
N GLY A 160 13.66 11.53 5.76
CA GLY A 160 14.68 12.19 6.59
C GLY A 160 14.66 11.70 8.03
N LEU A 161 13.47 11.52 8.62
CA LEU A 161 13.31 11.04 9.99
C LEU A 161 13.52 9.53 10.12
N TYR A 162 12.97 8.73 9.21
CA TYR A 162 12.99 7.27 9.32
C TYR A 162 14.25 6.63 8.73
N LEU A 163 14.73 7.13 7.58
CA LEU A 163 15.81 6.52 6.80
C LEU A 163 17.12 7.34 6.81
N GLY A 164 17.04 8.61 7.21
CA GLY A 164 18.15 9.56 7.09
C GLY A 164 18.25 10.15 5.69
N SER A 165 19.36 10.85 5.41
CA SER A 165 19.56 11.60 4.15
C SER A 165 20.21 10.80 3.02
N GLY A 166 20.41 9.51 3.18
CA GLY A 166 21.04 8.64 2.17
C GLY A 166 20.16 8.46 0.94
N ARG A 167 20.55 9.04 -0.21
CA ARG A 167 19.79 8.96 -1.45
C ARG A 167 19.48 7.53 -1.88
N GLU A 168 20.46 6.64 -1.80
CA GLU A 168 20.29 5.22 -2.19
C GLU A 168 19.30 4.50 -1.30
N THR A 169 19.32 4.77 0.00
CA THR A 169 18.37 4.20 0.95
C THR A 169 16.95 4.69 0.66
N CYS A 170 16.78 5.99 0.45
CA CYS A 170 15.48 6.58 0.12
C CYS A 170 14.94 6.05 -1.22
N ALA A 171 15.78 5.91 -2.23
CA ALA A 171 15.40 5.39 -3.55
C ALA A 171 14.83 3.97 -3.49
N GLN A 172 15.25 3.15 -2.53
CA GLN A 172 14.70 1.81 -2.31
C GLN A 172 13.25 1.81 -1.83
N TYR A 173 12.78 2.94 -1.32
CA TYR A 173 11.40 3.14 -0.88
C TYR A 173 10.64 4.14 -1.75
N ASP A 174 11.12 4.42 -2.96
CA ASP A 174 10.43 5.27 -3.93
C ASP A 174 10.05 4.47 -5.17
N ALA A 175 8.74 4.33 -5.43
CA ALA A 175 8.23 3.49 -6.51
C ALA A 175 8.72 3.95 -7.90
N SER A 176 8.82 5.26 -8.12
CA SER A 176 9.30 5.82 -9.38
C SER A 176 10.80 5.59 -9.57
N GLU A 177 11.61 5.77 -8.52
CA GLU A 177 13.05 5.46 -8.56
C GLU A 177 13.30 3.96 -8.76
N LEU A 178 12.52 3.10 -8.09
CA LEU A 178 12.58 1.66 -8.29
C LEU A 178 12.34 1.28 -9.75
N LEU A 179 11.32 1.83 -10.39
CA LEU A 179 11.01 1.57 -11.80
C LEU A 179 12.13 2.05 -12.75
N PHE A 180 12.81 3.15 -12.44
CA PHE A 180 13.97 3.60 -13.22
C PHE A 180 15.19 2.70 -13.06
N THR A 181 15.34 2.02 -11.92
CA THR A 181 16.51 1.17 -11.62
C THR A 181 16.27 -0.30 -11.91
N LEU A 182 15.02 -0.73 -12.06
CA LEU A 182 14.68 -2.11 -12.39
C LEU A 182 15.16 -2.46 -13.81
N ASN A 183 15.78 -3.62 -13.95
CA ASN A 183 16.25 -4.17 -15.23
C ASN A 183 15.19 -5.01 -15.95
N ARG A 184 14.05 -5.27 -15.33
CA ARG A 184 12.96 -6.07 -15.87
C ARG A 184 11.62 -5.62 -15.31
N ARG A 185 10.65 -5.42 -16.20
CA ARG A 185 9.25 -5.14 -15.83
C ARG A 185 8.56 -6.32 -15.15
N LEU A 186 7.42 -6.07 -14.51
CA LEU A 186 6.49 -7.12 -14.07
C LEU A 186 5.76 -7.72 -15.27
N ASP A 187 5.32 -8.97 -15.15
CA ASP A 187 4.57 -9.67 -16.20
C ASP A 187 3.06 -9.31 -16.18
N PHE A 188 2.66 -8.36 -15.35
CA PHE A 188 1.29 -7.85 -15.21
C PHE A 188 1.28 -6.32 -15.10
N PRO A 189 0.16 -5.65 -15.46
CA PRO A 189 0.05 -4.20 -15.32
C PRO A 189 -0.12 -3.76 -13.87
N LEU A 190 0.35 -2.55 -13.58
CA LEU A 190 -0.07 -1.80 -12.40
C LEU A 190 -1.43 -1.15 -12.68
N LEU A 191 -2.33 -1.12 -11.69
CA LEU A 191 -3.58 -0.38 -11.76
C LEU A 191 -3.55 0.78 -10.77
N ILE A 192 -3.69 2.00 -11.28
CA ILE A 192 -3.69 3.23 -10.47
C ILE A 192 -4.94 4.02 -10.80
N ASP A 193 -5.71 4.38 -9.78
CA ASP A 193 -6.76 5.38 -9.89
C ASP A 193 -6.31 6.68 -9.22
N GLN A 194 -6.44 7.80 -9.92
CA GLN A 194 -6.09 9.13 -9.42
C GLN A 194 -7.22 10.12 -9.69
N ASP A 195 -7.67 10.83 -8.66
CA ASP A 195 -8.61 11.92 -8.85
C ASP A 195 -7.92 13.18 -9.41
N LEU A 196 -8.61 13.85 -10.33
CA LEU A 196 -8.12 15.07 -10.98
C LEU A 196 -8.29 16.33 -10.13
N SER A 197 -9.20 16.30 -9.16
CA SER A 197 -9.45 17.41 -8.23
C SER A 197 -8.81 17.20 -6.86
N ASP A 198 -7.94 16.19 -6.74
CA ASP A 198 -7.21 15.88 -5.52
C ASP A 198 -6.33 17.07 -5.10
N PRO A 199 -6.54 17.65 -3.90
CA PRO A 199 -5.77 18.81 -3.46
C PRO A 199 -4.27 18.51 -3.25
N PHE A 200 -3.91 17.22 -3.20
CA PHE A 200 -2.55 16.77 -2.94
C PHE A 200 -1.81 16.26 -4.19
N LEU A 201 -2.29 16.51 -5.40
CA LEU A 201 -1.66 16.05 -6.65
C LEU A 201 -0.16 16.32 -6.73
N GLN A 202 0.29 17.45 -6.18
CA GLN A 202 1.71 17.81 -6.14
C GLN A 202 2.54 16.91 -5.22
N GLU A 203 1.95 16.39 -4.15
CA GLU A 203 2.56 15.42 -3.24
C GLU A 203 2.48 13.99 -3.80
N LEU A 204 1.41 13.67 -4.51
CA LEU A 204 1.15 12.32 -5.04
C LEU A 204 1.98 11.98 -6.28
N ARG A 205 2.21 12.93 -7.16
CA ARG A 205 3.09 12.81 -8.34
C ARG A 205 2.77 11.64 -9.29
N PRO A 206 1.52 11.44 -9.72
CA PRO A 206 1.16 10.32 -10.59
C PRO A 206 1.88 10.34 -11.94
N GLU A 207 2.22 11.52 -12.47
CA GLU A 207 2.93 11.67 -13.75
C GLU A 207 4.37 11.18 -13.68
N THR A 208 5.03 11.31 -12.52
CA THR A 208 6.39 10.78 -12.32
C THR A 208 6.37 9.25 -12.40
N LEU A 209 5.38 8.60 -11.80
CA LEU A 209 5.17 7.15 -11.92
C LEU A 209 4.91 6.73 -13.37
N ALA A 210 4.04 7.48 -14.07
CA ALA A 210 3.71 7.19 -15.46
C ALA A 210 4.95 7.25 -16.37
N MET A 211 5.80 8.27 -16.19
CA MET A 211 7.08 8.38 -16.92
C MET A 211 8.02 7.22 -16.60
N ALA A 212 8.16 6.83 -15.32
CA ALA A 212 8.99 5.72 -14.92
C ALA A 212 8.51 4.39 -15.50
N CYS A 213 7.19 4.15 -15.50
CA CYS A 213 6.59 3.00 -16.16
C CYS A 213 6.86 2.98 -17.66
N ALA A 214 6.69 4.10 -18.35
CA ALA A 214 6.94 4.22 -19.79
C ALA A 214 8.41 3.91 -20.13
N ASN A 215 9.35 4.43 -19.34
CA ASN A 215 10.77 4.21 -19.53
C ASN A 215 11.17 2.72 -19.41
N LEU A 216 10.62 2.00 -18.44
CA LEU A 216 10.87 0.56 -18.25
C LEU A 216 10.05 -0.30 -19.23
N GLY A 217 9.02 0.25 -19.87
CA GLY A 217 8.00 -0.52 -20.59
C GLY A 217 7.08 -1.31 -19.66
N GLN A 218 6.93 -0.87 -18.40
CA GLN A 218 6.00 -1.47 -17.44
C GLN A 218 4.56 -1.12 -17.84
N PRO A 219 3.69 -2.12 -18.10
CA PRO A 219 2.28 -1.82 -18.35
C PRO A 219 1.63 -1.12 -17.16
N LEU A 220 1.01 0.01 -17.44
CA LEU A 220 0.32 0.84 -16.45
C LEU A 220 -1.09 1.17 -16.94
N GLU A 221 -2.07 0.89 -16.12
CA GLU A 221 -3.44 1.38 -16.26
C GLU A 221 -3.63 2.53 -15.26
N LEU A 222 -3.33 3.75 -15.71
CA LEU A 222 -3.55 4.98 -14.93
C LEU A 222 -4.90 5.58 -15.31
N ARG A 223 -5.86 5.46 -14.42
CA ARG A 223 -7.23 5.98 -14.59
C ARG A 223 -7.34 7.33 -13.90
N ARG A 224 -7.66 8.35 -14.67
CA ARG A 224 -7.92 9.69 -14.16
C ARG A 224 -9.41 9.87 -13.93
N ARG A 225 -9.79 10.05 -12.68
CA ARG A 225 -11.17 10.21 -12.24
C ARG A 225 -11.46 11.68 -11.98
N ALA A 226 -12.64 12.15 -12.30
CA ALA A 226 -13.04 13.52 -12.06
C ALA A 226 -14.13 13.60 -10.99
N GLY A 227 -14.12 14.68 -10.20
CA GLY A 227 -15.21 14.99 -9.29
C GLY A 227 -15.09 14.40 -7.88
N TYR A 228 -13.91 13.97 -7.49
CA TYR A 228 -13.62 13.46 -6.15
C TYR A 228 -12.53 14.29 -5.47
N ASP A 229 -12.38 14.06 -4.18
CA ASP A 229 -11.26 14.51 -3.37
C ASP A 229 -10.32 13.34 -3.02
N HIS A 230 -9.37 13.57 -2.12
CA HIS A 230 -8.45 12.54 -1.62
C HIS A 230 -9.09 11.57 -0.61
N GLY A 231 -10.39 11.71 -0.33
CA GLY A 231 -11.06 11.01 0.77
C GLY A 231 -11.58 9.63 0.42
N TYR A 232 -12.22 9.00 1.39
CA TYR A 232 -12.77 7.65 1.25
C TYR A 232 -14.01 7.57 0.36
N ASN A 233 -14.63 8.71 -0.03
CA ASN A 233 -15.66 8.72 -1.08
C ASN A 233 -15.07 8.26 -2.41
N PHE A 234 -13.87 8.72 -2.76
CA PHE A 234 -13.11 8.24 -3.90
C PHE A 234 -12.81 6.74 -3.77
N VAL A 235 -12.23 6.30 -2.65
CA VAL A 235 -11.90 4.88 -2.42
C VAL A 235 -13.13 3.99 -2.54
N SER A 236 -14.22 4.31 -1.86
CA SER A 236 -15.44 3.49 -1.84
C SER A 236 -16.13 3.38 -3.21
N THR A 237 -16.00 4.42 -4.04
CA THR A 237 -16.56 4.41 -5.39
C THR A 237 -15.82 3.43 -6.31
N PHE A 238 -14.49 3.38 -6.24
CA PHE A 238 -13.68 2.62 -7.20
C PHE A 238 -13.13 1.30 -6.65
N VAL A 239 -13.31 1.00 -5.36
CA VAL A 239 -12.80 -0.22 -4.73
C VAL A 239 -13.28 -1.51 -5.40
N SER A 240 -14.50 -1.53 -5.95
CA SER A 240 -15.04 -2.69 -6.67
C SER A 240 -14.20 -3.06 -7.88
N GLU A 241 -13.74 -2.07 -8.64
CA GLU A 241 -12.90 -2.25 -9.81
C GLU A 241 -11.51 -2.80 -9.43
N HIS A 242 -10.95 -2.30 -8.32
CA HIS A 242 -9.69 -2.81 -7.77
C HIS A 242 -9.82 -4.26 -7.29
N ILE A 243 -10.87 -4.60 -6.54
CA ILE A 243 -11.11 -5.99 -6.11
C ILE A 243 -11.30 -6.92 -7.31
N ALA A 244 -12.07 -6.51 -8.33
CA ALA A 244 -12.24 -7.28 -9.56
C ALA A 244 -10.91 -7.45 -10.33
N PHE A 245 -10.05 -6.42 -10.36
CA PHE A 245 -8.71 -6.51 -10.93
C PHE A 245 -7.87 -7.58 -10.22
N HIS A 246 -7.84 -7.57 -8.89
CA HIS A 246 -7.15 -8.59 -8.10
C HIS A 246 -7.78 -9.98 -8.29
N GLY A 247 -9.11 -10.06 -8.27
CA GLY A 247 -9.84 -11.32 -8.43
C GLY A 247 -9.50 -12.06 -9.73
N ARG A 248 -9.31 -11.34 -10.83
CA ARG A 248 -8.89 -11.93 -12.12
C ARG A 248 -7.47 -12.46 -12.12
N ARG A 249 -6.56 -11.89 -11.33
CA ARG A 249 -5.13 -12.23 -11.33
C ARG A 249 -4.72 -13.24 -10.27
N LEU A 250 -5.51 -13.35 -9.22
CA LEU A 250 -5.23 -14.28 -8.13
C LEU A 250 -5.79 -15.69 -8.38
N ARG A 251 -6.63 -15.88 -9.40
CA ARG A 251 -7.18 -17.19 -9.82
C ARG A 251 -6.21 -18.06 -10.58
#